data_ba9b5dd02e585923b45780c2b979b60c
#
_entry.id   ba9b5dd02e585923b45780c2b979b60c
#
_cell.length_a   1.000
_cell.length_b   1.000
_cell.length_c   1.000
_cell.angle_alpha   90.00
_cell.angle_beta   90.00
_cell.angle_gamma   90.00
#
_symmetry.space_group_name_H-M   'P 1'
#
loop_
_entity.id
_entity.type
_entity.pdbx_description
1 polymer ?
#
loop_
_entity_poly.entity_id
_entity_poly.type
_entity_poly.pdbx_seq_one_letter_code
_entity_poly.pdbx_strand_id
1 'polypeptide(L)'
;MRRKLLFSLLIISVLSVLLTACDQKNFTGTRVANPDSYRLDIEQMNGTDTHALELNAEDTLTIHFETEHGELHMEIKAPDGTLIYTGNGEEATDFTVNISENGEYSVRVEAKGARGKISIRRIALQEEKK
;
A
#
# COMPACT_ATOMS: atom_id res chain seq x y z
N MET A 1 -32.62 36.67 -23.13
CA MET A 1 -31.21 36.34 -23.25
C MET A 1 -30.55 35.93 -21.93
N ARG A 2 -30.92 36.50 -20.81
CA ARG A 2 -30.31 36.15 -19.50
C ARG A 2 -30.63 34.71 -18.99
N ARG A 3 -31.79 34.14 -19.37
CA ARG A 3 -32.18 32.80 -18.96
C ARG A 3 -31.36 31.66 -19.60
N LYS A 4 -30.87 31.88 -20.83
CA LYS A 4 -30.06 30.88 -21.54
C LYS A 4 -28.63 30.80 -21.02
N LEU A 5 -28.07 31.88 -20.52
CA LEU A 5 -26.74 31.95 -19.89
C LEU A 5 -26.72 31.25 -18.51
N LEU A 6 -27.78 31.38 -17.73
CA LEU A 6 -27.91 30.72 -16.41
C LEU A 6 -28.03 29.19 -16.54
N PHE A 7 -28.76 28.71 -17.58
CA PHE A 7 -28.84 27.27 -17.86
C PHE A 7 -27.52 26.67 -18.32
N SER A 8 -26.74 27.42 -19.08
CA SER A 8 -25.43 26.97 -19.56
C SER A 8 -24.40 26.88 -18.42
N LEU A 9 -24.46 27.81 -17.47
CA LEU A 9 -23.60 27.78 -16.28
C LEU A 9 -23.95 26.63 -15.33
N LEU A 10 -25.22 26.29 -15.20
CA LEU A 10 -25.68 25.18 -14.35
C LEU A 10 -25.22 23.82 -14.88
N ILE A 11 -25.22 23.64 -16.20
CA ILE A 11 -24.79 22.40 -16.86
C ILE A 11 -23.28 22.18 -16.69
N ILE A 12 -22.49 23.25 -16.77
CA ILE A 12 -21.03 23.17 -16.57
C ILE A 12 -20.69 22.82 -15.13
N SER A 13 -21.45 23.33 -14.16
CA SER A 13 -21.25 23.03 -12.74
C SER A 13 -21.56 21.58 -12.38
N VAL A 14 -22.55 20.97 -13.00
CA VAL A 14 -22.93 19.56 -12.77
C VAL A 14 -21.90 18.60 -13.40
N LEU A 15 -21.32 18.99 -14.53
CA LEU A 15 -20.33 18.16 -15.22
C LEU A 15 -19.00 18.07 -14.47
N SER A 16 -18.63 19.10 -13.71
CA SER A 16 -17.38 19.10 -12.93
C SER A 16 -17.42 18.19 -11.70
N VAL A 17 -18.60 17.90 -11.16
CA VAL A 17 -18.76 17.00 -10.01
C VAL A 17 -18.63 15.51 -10.42
N LEU A 18 -18.89 15.17 -11.66
CA LEU A 18 -18.79 13.79 -12.16
C LEU A 18 -17.35 13.32 -12.42
N LEU A 19 -16.39 14.25 -12.53
CA LEU A 19 -14.99 13.92 -12.80
C LEU A 19 -14.19 13.53 -11.54
N THR A 20 -14.72 13.78 -10.35
CA THR A 20 -14.05 13.45 -9.08
C THR A 20 -14.38 12.05 -8.55
N ALA A 21 -15.28 11.31 -9.21
CA ALA A 21 -15.75 10.00 -8.75
C ALA A 21 -14.91 8.81 -9.28
N CYS A 22 -13.85 9.04 -10.08
CA CYS A 22 -13.15 7.98 -10.81
C CYS A 22 -11.97 7.31 -10.06
N ASP A 23 -11.57 7.81 -8.88
CA ASP A 23 -10.40 7.31 -8.15
C ASP A 23 -10.74 6.67 -6.80
N GLN A 24 -11.79 5.86 -6.74
CA GLN A 24 -12.11 5.16 -5.50
C GLN A 24 -11.42 3.80 -5.44
N LYS A 25 -10.57 3.64 -4.44
CA LYS A 25 -10.02 2.35 -4.04
C LYS A 25 -11.16 1.41 -3.63
N ASN A 26 -11.26 0.26 -4.29
CA ASN A 26 -12.15 -0.81 -3.89
C ASN A 26 -11.35 -1.86 -3.14
N PHE A 27 -11.73 -2.12 -1.90
CA PHE A 27 -11.08 -3.12 -1.06
C PHE A 27 -12.11 -3.94 -0.30
N THR A 28 -12.02 -5.24 -0.44
CA THR A 28 -12.75 -6.22 0.36
C THR A 28 -11.75 -7.18 0.99
N GLY A 29 -11.81 -7.34 2.30
CA GLY A 29 -10.87 -8.17 3.06
C GLY A 29 -10.57 -7.58 4.42
N THR A 30 -9.38 -7.87 4.94
CA THR A 30 -8.93 -7.39 6.25
C THR A 30 -7.64 -6.57 6.12
N ARG A 31 -7.61 -5.42 6.75
CA ARG A 31 -6.45 -4.54 6.81
C ARG A 31 -6.07 -4.29 8.27
N VAL A 32 -4.85 -4.63 8.65
CA VAL A 32 -4.27 -4.31 9.96
C VAL A 32 -3.00 -3.51 9.74
N ALA A 33 -2.90 -2.35 10.35
CA ALA A 33 -1.78 -1.45 10.18
C ALA A 33 -1.33 -0.89 11.53
N ASN A 34 -0.10 -1.21 11.92
CA ASN A 34 0.54 -0.77 13.15
C ASN A 34 1.92 -0.17 12.81
N PRO A 35 2.56 0.57 13.73
CA PRO A 35 3.90 1.10 13.47
C PRO A 35 4.96 0.04 13.15
N ASP A 36 4.77 -1.19 13.62
CA ASP A 36 5.72 -2.30 13.47
C ASP A 36 5.22 -3.45 12.59
N SER A 37 4.03 -3.33 12.02
CA SER A 37 3.44 -4.38 11.21
C SER A 37 2.39 -3.86 10.23
N TYR A 38 2.23 -4.60 9.13
CA TYR A 38 1.25 -4.29 8.11
C TYR A 38 0.72 -5.58 7.51
N ARG A 39 -0.59 -5.74 7.50
CA ARG A 39 -1.22 -6.93 6.97
C ARG A 39 -2.43 -6.59 6.11
N LEU A 40 -2.46 -7.17 4.92
CA LEU A 40 -3.60 -7.18 4.03
C LEU A 40 -3.99 -8.62 3.69
N ASP A 41 -5.18 -9.03 4.07
CA ASP A 41 -5.84 -10.20 3.54
C ASP A 41 -6.83 -9.70 2.49
N ILE A 42 -6.53 -9.90 1.22
CA ILE A 42 -7.24 -9.30 0.11
C ILE A 42 -8.16 -10.33 -0.55
N GLU A 43 -9.46 -10.13 -0.45
CA GLU A 43 -10.44 -10.87 -1.23
C GLU A 43 -10.62 -10.27 -2.62
N GLN A 44 -10.68 -8.95 -2.67
CA GLN A 44 -10.69 -8.17 -3.91
C GLN A 44 -10.15 -6.77 -3.66
N MET A 45 -9.29 -6.28 -4.54
CA MET A 45 -8.75 -4.94 -4.44
C MET A 45 -8.43 -4.35 -5.81
N ASN A 46 -8.80 -3.09 -5.97
CA ASN A 46 -8.35 -2.20 -7.03
C ASN A 46 -7.88 -0.89 -6.40
N GLY A 47 -6.77 -0.37 -6.88
CA GLY A 47 -6.22 0.90 -6.39
C GLY A 47 -4.96 0.71 -5.55
N THR A 48 -4.66 1.72 -4.75
CA THR A 48 -3.41 1.80 -3.99
C THR A 48 -3.67 1.91 -2.50
N ASP A 49 -2.89 1.18 -1.71
CA ASP A 49 -2.84 1.32 -0.26
C ASP A 49 -1.42 1.66 0.18
N THR A 50 -1.29 2.52 1.19
CA THR A 50 0.01 2.92 1.73
C THR A 50 0.02 2.81 3.25
N HIS A 51 1.19 2.50 3.79
CA HIS A 51 1.40 2.43 5.24
C HIS A 51 2.83 2.81 5.59
N ALA A 52 3.01 3.48 6.72
CA ALA A 52 4.32 3.84 7.26
C ALA A 52 4.71 2.89 8.39
N LEU A 53 5.93 2.38 8.33
CA LEU A 53 6.53 1.54 9.38
C LEU A 53 7.64 2.31 10.08
N GLU A 54 7.68 2.27 11.41
CA GLU A 54 8.77 2.81 12.21
C GLU A 54 9.77 1.71 12.50
N LEU A 55 10.97 1.82 11.94
CA LEU A 55 11.97 0.78 11.99
C LEU A 55 13.30 1.33 12.54
N ASN A 56 14.07 0.44 13.13
CA ASN A 56 15.40 0.75 13.62
C ASN A 56 16.45 -0.02 12.81
N ALA A 57 17.64 0.55 12.73
CA ALA A 57 18.79 -0.17 12.18
C ALA A 57 18.96 -1.53 12.87
N GLU A 58 19.34 -2.53 12.08
CA GLU A 58 19.48 -3.93 12.50
C GLU A 58 18.18 -4.70 12.73
N ASP A 59 17.02 -4.04 12.62
CA ASP A 59 15.74 -4.75 12.53
C ASP A 59 15.69 -5.62 11.27
N THR A 60 14.88 -6.66 11.31
CA THR A 60 14.58 -7.49 10.17
C THR A 60 13.08 -7.44 9.92
N LEU A 61 12.67 -7.22 8.68
CA LEU A 61 11.29 -7.41 8.25
C LEU A 61 11.09 -8.84 7.80
N THR A 62 10.14 -9.53 8.39
CA THR A 62 9.64 -10.80 7.88
C THR A 62 8.44 -10.52 7.02
N ILE A 63 8.48 -10.97 5.77
CA ILE A 63 7.47 -10.65 4.78
C ILE A 63 6.89 -11.92 4.20
N HIS A 64 5.57 -11.99 4.17
CA HIS A 64 4.81 -12.93 3.36
C HIS A 64 4.06 -12.13 2.29
N PHE A 65 4.31 -12.43 1.03
CA PHE A 65 3.66 -11.75 -0.08
C PHE A 65 3.26 -12.75 -1.16
N GLU A 66 1.96 -12.96 -1.31
CA GLU A 66 1.39 -13.93 -2.24
C GLU A 66 0.25 -13.30 -3.05
N THR A 67 0.36 -13.39 -4.36
CA THR A 67 -0.71 -13.02 -5.29
C THR A 67 -1.42 -14.28 -5.78
N GLU A 68 -2.69 -14.41 -5.43
CA GLU A 68 -3.52 -15.57 -5.81
C GLU A 68 -4.25 -15.34 -7.13
N HIS A 69 -4.69 -14.09 -7.37
CA HIS A 69 -5.43 -13.70 -8.56
C HIS A 69 -5.20 -12.22 -8.87
N GLY A 70 -5.26 -11.84 -10.16
CA GLY A 70 -5.05 -10.47 -10.58
C GLY A 70 -3.59 -10.03 -10.46
N GLU A 71 -3.38 -8.74 -10.25
CA GLU A 71 -2.06 -8.14 -10.17
C GLU A 71 -1.88 -7.38 -8.86
N LEU A 72 -0.81 -7.67 -8.14
CA LEU A 72 -0.32 -6.92 -7.00
C LEU A 72 1.09 -6.45 -7.26
N HIS A 73 1.40 -5.24 -6.86
CA HIS A 73 2.74 -4.69 -6.87
C HIS A 73 3.01 -4.03 -5.53
N MET A 74 4.12 -4.37 -4.90
CA MET A 74 4.51 -3.79 -3.61
C MET A 74 5.89 -3.18 -3.69
N GLU A 75 6.02 -1.98 -3.14
CA GLU A 75 7.28 -1.27 -2.96
C GLU A 75 7.47 -0.91 -1.49
N ILE A 76 8.72 -1.04 -1.01
CA ILE A 76 9.12 -0.54 0.31
C ILE A 76 10.28 0.43 0.10
N LYS A 77 10.11 1.65 0.60
CA LYS A 77 11.12 2.71 0.51
C LYS A 77 11.64 3.10 1.88
N ALA A 78 12.94 3.34 1.94
CA ALA A 78 13.63 3.88 3.11
C ALA A 78 13.25 5.36 3.35
N PRO A 79 13.61 5.93 4.53
CA PRO A 79 13.31 7.33 4.83
C PRO A 79 13.84 8.35 3.81
N ASP A 80 14.96 8.05 3.17
CA ASP A 80 15.55 8.90 2.12
C ASP A 80 14.92 8.70 0.73
N GLY A 81 13.91 7.84 0.61
CA GLY A 81 13.26 7.50 -0.65
C GLY A 81 13.90 6.37 -1.44
N THR A 82 15.00 5.78 -0.94
CA THR A 82 15.64 4.63 -1.58
C THR A 82 14.70 3.42 -1.58
N LEU A 83 14.53 2.82 -2.75
CA LEU A 83 13.74 1.59 -2.89
C LEU A 83 14.53 0.41 -2.31
N ILE A 84 14.02 -0.22 -1.25
CA ILE A 84 14.66 -1.38 -0.62
C ILE A 84 14.02 -2.71 -1.02
N TYR A 85 12.80 -2.68 -1.52
CA TYR A 85 12.11 -3.85 -2.04
C TYR A 85 11.07 -3.46 -3.08
N THR A 86 10.97 -4.28 -4.12
CA THR A 86 9.87 -4.24 -5.09
C THR A 86 9.56 -5.67 -5.56
N GLY A 87 8.28 -5.97 -5.75
CA GLY A 87 7.85 -7.30 -6.20
C GLY A 87 6.35 -7.37 -6.47
N ASN A 88 5.94 -8.52 -7.00
CA ASN A 88 4.55 -8.80 -7.41
C ASN A 88 3.89 -9.97 -6.68
N GLY A 89 4.60 -10.65 -5.78
CA GLY A 89 4.06 -11.76 -5.00
C GLY A 89 3.84 -13.06 -5.77
N GLU A 90 4.42 -13.20 -6.97
CA GLU A 90 4.27 -14.38 -7.82
C GLU A 90 5.41 -15.38 -7.64
N GLU A 91 6.56 -14.97 -7.13
CA GLU A 91 7.73 -15.82 -6.95
C GLU A 91 7.95 -16.23 -5.49
N ALA A 92 8.97 -15.70 -4.83
CA ALA A 92 9.25 -16.01 -3.44
C ALA A 92 8.18 -15.40 -2.51
N THR A 93 7.37 -16.23 -1.87
CA THR A 93 6.26 -15.80 -1.03
C THR A 93 6.69 -15.42 0.38
N ASP A 94 7.74 -16.06 0.91
CA ASP A 94 8.28 -15.79 2.25
C ASP A 94 9.75 -15.35 2.14
N PHE A 95 10.06 -14.19 2.68
CA PHE A 95 11.41 -13.63 2.65
C PHE A 95 11.62 -12.60 3.76
N THR A 96 12.86 -12.17 3.93
CA THR A 96 13.23 -11.16 4.91
C THR A 96 13.95 -9.99 4.24
N VAL A 97 13.83 -8.82 4.85
CA VAL A 97 14.55 -7.61 4.45
C VAL A 97 15.26 -7.06 5.68
N ASN A 98 16.56 -6.83 5.60
CA ASN A 98 17.35 -6.24 6.66
C ASN A 98 17.26 -4.72 6.61
N ILE A 99 17.10 -4.09 7.76
CA ILE A 99 16.98 -2.65 7.90
C ILE A 99 18.32 -2.05 8.34
N SER A 100 18.82 -1.09 7.57
CA SER A 100 20.13 -0.48 7.80
C SER A 100 20.09 0.87 8.49
N GLU A 101 18.94 1.54 8.51
CA GLU A 101 18.78 2.89 9.05
C GLU A 101 17.54 3.01 9.92
N ASN A 102 17.63 3.85 10.95
CA ASN A 102 16.46 4.23 11.73
C ASN A 102 15.56 5.16 10.92
N GLY A 103 14.26 5.04 11.09
CA GLY A 103 13.33 6.00 10.55
C GLY A 103 12.01 5.41 10.09
N GLU A 104 11.27 6.23 9.36
CA GLU A 104 9.98 5.88 8.80
C GLU A 104 10.13 5.33 7.37
N TYR A 105 9.71 4.09 7.21
CA TYR A 105 9.71 3.38 5.93
C TYR A 105 8.31 3.40 5.35
N SER A 106 8.18 3.57 4.06
CA SER A 106 6.88 3.57 3.40
C SER A 106 6.65 2.26 2.63
N VAL A 107 5.48 1.68 2.84
CA VAL A 107 4.98 0.55 2.07
C VAL A 107 3.89 1.05 1.13
N ARG A 108 3.98 0.70 -0.14
CA ARG A 108 2.97 1.02 -1.14
C ARG A 108 2.56 -0.23 -1.88
N VAL A 109 1.26 -0.49 -1.92
CA VAL A 109 0.66 -1.62 -2.60
C VAL A 109 -0.28 -1.12 -3.68
N GLU A 110 -0.06 -1.55 -4.91
CA GLU A 110 -0.97 -1.30 -6.04
C GLU A 110 -1.64 -2.60 -6.44
N ALA A 111 -2.93 -2.54 -6.70
CA ALA A 111 -3.74 -3.71 -7.01
C ALA A 111 -4.63 -3.48 -8.21
N LYS A 112 -4.76 -4.52 -9.05
CA LYS A 112 -5.69 -4.58 -10.19
C LYS A 112 -6.42 -5.91 -10.16
N GLY A 113 -7.71 -5.87 -9.77
CA GLY A 113 -8.54 -7.06 -9.66
C GLY A 113 -7.88 -8.15 -8.83
N ALA A 114 -7.21 -7.76 -7.75
CA ALA A 114 -6.30 -8.64 -7.04
C ALA A 114 -6.96 -9.39 -5.89
N ARG A 115 -6.48 -10.60 -5.69
CA ARG A 115 -6.69 -11.42 -4.50
C ARG A 115 -5.32 -11.92 -4.05
N GLY A 116 -5.06 -11.89 -2.74
CA GLY A 116 -3.80 -12.34 -2.20
C GLY A 116 -3.60 -11.94 -0.75
N LYS A 117 -2.37 -12.12 -0.28
CA LYS A 117 -2.00 -11.83 1.11
C LYS A 117 -0.68 -11.10 1.17
N ILE A 118 -0.62 -10.09 2.01
CA ILE A 118 0.59 -9.38 2.37
C ILE A 118 0.66 -9.33 3.89
N SER A 119 1.80 -9.75 4.43
CA SER A 119 2.09 -9.64 5.86
C SER A 119 3.52 -9.17 6.03
N ILE A 120 3.69 -8.04 6.70
CA ILE A 120 5.00 -7.46 7.02
C ILE A 120 5.07 -7.31 8.52
N ARG A 121 6.13 -7.85 9.13
CA ARG A 121 6.34 -7.79 10.57
C ARG A 121 7.78 -7.46 10.88
N ARG A 122 7.94 -6.50 11.77
CA ARG A 122 9.24 -6.14 12.32
C ARG A 122 9.69 -7.16 13.36
N ILE A 123 10.91 -7.64 13.21
CA ILE A 123 11.61 -8.42 14.23
C ILE A 123 12.79 -7.57 14.69
N ALA A 124 12.76 -7.13 15.95
CA ALA A 124 13.84 -6.38 16.55
C ALA A 124 15.04 -7.29 16.81
N LEU A 125 16.25 -6.74 16.65
CA LEU A 125 17.45 -7.45 17.05
C LEU A 125 17.40 -7.70 18.56
N GLN A 126 17.44 -8.97 18.96
CA GLN A 126 17.55 -9.34 20.36
C GLN A 126 19.02 -9.47 20.73
N GLU A 127 19.51 -8.61 21.60
CA GLU A 127 20.80 -8.81 22.22
C GLU A 127 20.71 -10.02 23.15
N GLU A 128 21.52 -11.03 22.88
CA GLU A 128 21.67 -12.13 23.82
C GLU A 128 22.24 -11.61 25.13
N LYS A 129 21.45 -11.62 26.17
CA LYS A 129 21.95 -11.42 27.53
C LYS A 129 22.76 -12.63 27.97
N LYS A 130 24.04 -12.48 27.93
CA LYS A 130 24.93 -13.43 28.62
C LYS A 130 24.91 -13.19 30.11
#